data_c6f9d7cc3d68263ea7c239c2a0a0b595
#
_entry.id   c6f9d7cc3d68263ea7c239c2a0a0b595
#
_cell.length_a   1.000
_cell.length_b   1.000
_cell.length_c   1.000
_cell.angle_alpha   90.00
_cell.angle_beta   90.00
_cell.angle_gamma   90.00
#
_symmetry.space_group_name_H-M   'P 1'
#
loop_
_entity.id
_entity.type
_entity.pdbx_description
1 polymer ?
#
loop_
_entity_poly.entity_id
_entity_poly.type
_entity_poly.pdbx_seq_one_letter_code
_entity_poly.pdbx_strand_id
1 'polypeptide(L)'
;MSGGVDHGAAEGSRYLAAINILCGGPAYRQYYDLTKVVQTGIMPLEVRIVPEDKTVAQNRKARHEYFIIDSFETGIVLSGTEIKSIREGRANLKDGFASVEGGELWLHNVHISPYEKGTIYNKDPLRPRKLLVHKTEIRRLLEKTREKGFTLVPLKIYLKEGKRAKVELAVAKGKQLHDKRDSAAERDAAREIERAVRRKGRGEDY
;
A
#
# COMPACT_ATOMS: atom_id res chain seq x y z
N MET A 1 -61.13 -15.31 2.64
CA MET A 1 -60.03 -16.15 3.18
C MET A 1 -58.95 -16.22 2.10
N SER A 2 -57.99 -15.38 2.17
CA SER A 2 -56.88 -15.34 1.21
C SER A 2 -55.54 -15.34 1.99
N GLY A 3 -54.88 -16.48 1.96
CA GLY A 3 -53.55 -16.63 2.54
C GLY A 3 -52.51 -16.12 1.55
N GLY A 4 -51.92 -14.98 1.83
CA GLY A 4 -50.73 -14.50 1.14
C GLY A 4 -49.48 -15.16 1.77
N VAL A 5 -48.77 -15.96 0.99
CA VAL A 5 -47.55 -16.65 1.40
C VAL A 5 -46.37 -15.70 1.19
N ASP A 6 -45.69 -15.38 2.27
CA ASP A 6 -44.57 -14.47 2.33
C ASP A 6 -43.30 -15.17 1.80
N HIS A 7 -43.11 -15.17 0.48
CA HIS A 7 -41.95 -15.79 -0.19
C HIS A 7 -40.71 -14.88 -0.27
N GLY A 8 -40.79 -13.58 0.12
CA GLY A 8 -39.71 -12.63 -0.03
C GLY A 8 -38.57 -12.72 1.01
N ALA A 9 -38.89 -13.18 2.23
CA ALA A 9 -37.91 -13.18 3.33
C ALA A 9 -36.92 -14.35 3.28
N ALA A 10 -37.31 -15.48 2.72
CA ALA A 10 -36.47 -16.69 2.63
C ALA A 10 -35.39 -16.60 1.54
N GLU A 11 -35.67 -15.90 0.43
CA GLU A 11 -34.71 -15.71 -0.65
C GLU A 11 -33.62 -14.70 -0.27
N GLY A 12 -33.95 -13.60 0.39
CA GLY A 12 -32.97 -12.61 0.85
C GLY A 12 -31.90 -13.20 1.78
N SER A 13 -32.27 -14.16 2.63
CA SER A 13 -31.33 -14.84 3.54
C SER A 13 -30.35 -15.77 2.80
N ARG A 14 -30.77 -16.42 1.72
CA ARG A 14 -29.92 -17.29 0.90
C ARG A 14 -28.90 -16.49 0.08
N TYR A 15 -29.27 -15.32 -0.43
CA TYR A 15 -28.38 -14.42 -1.16
C TYR A 15 -27.31 -13.81 -0.23
N LEU A 16 -27.66 -13.43 0.99
CA LEU A 16 -26.70 -12.94 2.00
C LEU A 16 -25.68 -14.01 2.43
N ALA A 17 -26.10 -15.26 2.55
CA ALA A 17 -25.19 -16.39 2.83
C ALA A 17 -24.24 -16.66 1.65
N ALA A 18 -24.71 -16.62 0.41
CA ALA A 18 -23.90 -16.82 -0.78
C ALA A 18 -22.87 -15.69 -0.97
N ILE A 19 -23.21 -14.44 -0.68
CA ILE A 19 -22.30 -13.28 -0.75
C ILE A 19 -21.21 -13.40 0.32
N ASN A 20 -21.52 -13.87 1.53
CA ASN A 20 -20.52 -14.08 2.58
C ASN A 20 -19.52 -15.20 2.26
N ILE A 21 -19.97 -16.24 1.54
CA ILE A 21 -19.10 -17.37 1.16
C ILE A 21 -18.21 -17.01 -0.04
N LEU A 22 -18.71 -16.21 -0.99
CA LEU A 22 -17.98 -15.84 -2.21
C LEU A 22 -17.02 -14.64 -2.01
N CYS A 23 -17.30 -13.75 -1.06
CA CYS A 23 -16.55 -12.50 -0.87
C CYS A 23 -15.66 -12.46 0.38
N GLY A 24 -15.43 -13.57 1.08
CA GLY A 24 -14.31 -13.70 2.05
C GLY A 24 -14.35 -12.80 3.27
N GLY A 25 -15.52 -12.43 3.85
CA GLY A 25 -15.59 -11.86 5.18
C GLY A 25 -15.96 -10.37 5.32
N PRO A 26 -15.95 -9.82 6.54
CA PRO A 26 -16.55 -8.52 6.89
C PRO A 26 -15.86 -7.27 6.31
N ALA A 27 -14.67 -7.40 5.72
CA ALA A 27 -13.93 -6.29 5.13
C ALA A 27 -14.60 -5.66 3.90
N TYR A 28 -15.49 -6.39 3.22
CA TYR A 28 -16.16 -5.92 2.01
C TYR A 28 -17.43 -5.09 2.24
N ARG A 29 -17.97 -5.07 3.47
CA ARG A 29 -19.17 -4.28 3.80
C ARG A 29 -18.98 -2.76 3.66
N GLN A 30 -17.74 -2.29 3.66
CA GLN A 30 -17.42 -0.86 3.62
C GLN A 30 -17.48 -0.24 2.22
N TYR A 31 -17.54 -1.08 1.17
CA TYR A 31 -17.47 -0.62 -0.23
C TYR A 31 -18.77 -0.73 -1.02
N TYR A 32 -19.79 -1.39 -0.49
CA TYR A 32 -21.06 -1.59 -1.21
C TYR A 32 -22.25 -1.25 -0.34
N ASP A 33 -23.11 -0.36 -0.85
CA ASP A 33 -24.41 -0.10 -0.28
C ASP A 33 -25.35 -1.27 -0.64
N LEU A 34 -25.31 -2.32 0.18
CA LEU A 34 -26.08 -3.54 0.01
C LEU A 34 -27.61 -3.31 0.04
N THR A 35 -28.05 -2.15 0.56
CA THR A 35 -29.47 -1.76 0.59
C THR A 35 -30.02 -1.52 -0.83
N LYS A 36 -29.21 -1.03 -1.76
CA LYS A 36 -29.62 -0.82 -3.15
C LYS A 36 -29.77 -2.12 -3.95
N VAL A 37 -28.93 -3.13 -3.66
CA VAL A 37 -28.99 -4.43 -4.34
C VAL A 37 -30.25 -5.21 -3.97
N VAL A 38 -30.70 -5.10 -2.72
CA VAL A 38 -31.93 -5.77 -2.23
C VAL A 38 -33.20 -5.13 -2.79
N GLN A 39 -33.17 -3.82 -3.05
CA GLN A 39 -34.35 -3.11 -3.56
C GLN A 39 -34.61 -3.25 -5.07
N THR A 40 -33.58 -3.48 -5.87
CA THR A 40 -33.69 -3.50 -7.33
C THR A 40 -33.67 -4.92 -7.93
N GLY A 41 -33.26 -5.93 -7.18
CA GLY A 41 -33.18 -7.32 -7.66
C GLY A 41 -32.20 -7.53 -8.84
N ILE A 42 -31.52 -6.47 -9.28
CA ILE A 42 -30.60 -6.50 -10.41
C ILE A 42 -29.18 -6.53 -9.84
N MET A 43 -28.54 -7.71 -9.86
CA MET A 43 -27.09 -7.75 -9.65
C MET A 43 -26.42 -6.96 -10.77
N PRO A 44 -25.58 -5.96 -10.44
CA PRO A 44 -24.74 -5.34 -11.46
C PRO A 44 -23.83 -6.43 -12.05
N LEU A 45 -23.98 -6.70 -13.34
CA LEU A 45 -23.28 -7.73 -14.11
C LEU A 45 -21.74 -7.57 -14.15
N GLU A 46 -21.20 -6.54 -13.54
CA GLU A 46 -19.78 -6.28 -13.44
C GLU A 46 -19.34 -5.99 -12.00
N VAL A 47 -19.36 -7.00 -11.14
CA VAL A 47 -18.45 -6.98 -9.99
C VAL A 47 -17.05 -7.23 -10.55
N ARG A 48 -16.43 -6.20 -11.11
CA ARG A 48 -14.97 -6.22 -11.31
C ARG A 48 -14.37 -6.33 -9.92
N ILE A 49 -13.95 -7.53 -9.57
CA ILE A 49 -13.01 -7.73 -8.46
C ILE A 49 -11.76 -6.95 -8.89
N VAL A 50 -11.63 -5.70 -8.42
CA VAL A 50 -10.40 -4.93 -8.58
C VAL A 50 -9.38 -5.67 -7.74
N PRO A 51 -8.38 -6.34 -8.32
CA PRO A 51 -7.39 -7.05 -7.54
C PRO A 51 -6.72 -6.04 -6.61
N GLU A 52 -6.72 -6.35 -5.31
CA GLU A 52 -6.10 -5.50 -4.30
C GLU A 52 -4.64 -5.24 -4.67
N ASP A 53 -4.18 -4.01 -4.43
CA ASP A 53 -2.81 -3.61 -4.67
C ASP A 53 -1.88 -4.42 -3.77
N LYS A 54 -1.14 -5.36 -4.36
CA LYS A 54 -0.23 -6.23 -3.62
C LYS A 54 1.03 -5.47 -3.24
N THR A 55 1.20 -5.15 -1.95
CA THR A 55 2.47 -4.61 -1.43
C THR A 55 3.56 -5.68 -1.49
N VAL A 56 4.65 -5.35 -2.18
CA VAL A 56 5.79 -6.25 -2.41
C VAL A 56 6.91 -5.99 -1.43
N ALA A 57 7.27 -4.74 -1.24
CA ALA A 57 8.33 -4.31 -0.32
C ALA A 57 7.92 -3.04 0.41
N GLN A 58 8.28 -2.94 1.69
CA GLN A 58 7.98 -1.78 2.53
C GLN A 58 9.23 -1.34 3.31
N ASN A 59 9.49 -0.04 3.30
CA ASN A 59 10.55 0.57 4.10
C ASN A 59 10.03 0.91 5.50
N ARG A 60 10.08 -0.06 6.41
CA ARG A 60 9.65 0.14 7.81
C ARG A 60 10.54 1.15 8.55
N LYS A 61 11.83 1.26 8.16
CA LYS A 61 12.81 2.13 8.77
C LYS A 61 12.56 3.61 8.47
N ALA A 62 11.98 3.91 7.30
CA ALA A 62 11.70 5.29 6.86
C ALA A 62 10.85 6.06 7.89
N ARG A 63 9.80 5.47 8.43
CA ARG A 63 8.95 6.09 9.45
C ARG A 63 9.62 6.28 10.80
N HIS A 64 10.67 5.50 11.07
CA HIS A 64 11.47 5.65 12.28
C HIS A 64 12.49 6.78 12.15
N GLU A 65 13.12 6.92 10.99
CA GLU A 65 14.23 7.83 10.76
C GLU A 65 13.81 9.22 10.26
N TYR A 66 12.61 9.30 9.65
CA TYR A 66 12.15 10.52 8.99
C TYR A 66 10.76 10.94 9.46
N PHE A 67 10.52 12.25 9.50
CA PHE A 67 9.18 12.83 9.52
C PHE A 67 8.67 12.87 8.08
N ILE A 68 7.58 12.15 7.81
CA ILE A 68 6.92 12.14 6.52
C ILE A 68 5.99 13.34 6.46
N ILE A 69 6.19 14.22 5.48
CA ILE A 69 5.42 15.45 5.31
C ILE A 69 4.33 15.25 4.26
N ASP A 70 4.69 14.58 3.15
CA ASP A 70 3.80 14.36 2.03
C ASP A 70 4.16 13.05 1.35
N SER A 71 3.20 12.35 0.75
CA SER A 71 3.45 11.13 -0.01
C SER A 71 2.72 11.14 -1.34
N PHE A 72 3.31 10.55 -2.36
CA PHE A 72 2.77 10.52 -3.71
C PHE A 72 3.14 9.22 -4.43
N GLU A 73 2.28 8.83 -5.36
CA GLU A 73 2.45 7.61 -6.15
C GLU A 73 3.27 7.90 -7.41
N THR A 74 4.25 7.05 -7.71
CA THR A 74 5.06 7.14 -8.93
C THR A 74 5.07 5.83 -9.70
N GLY A 75 5.21 5.90 -11.02
CA GLY A 75 5.59 4.76 -11.83
C GLY A 75 7.09 4.49 -11.72
N ILE A 76 7.54 3.28 -12.04
CA ILE A 76 8.95 2.90 -12.08
C ILE A 76 9.29 2.18 -13.37
N VAL A 77 10.43 2.55 -13.99
CA VAL A 77 10.95 1.90 -15.19
C VAL A 77 11.82 0.71 -14.80
N LEU A 78 11.36 -0.48 -15.13
CA LEU A 78 11.98 -1.76 -14.80
C LEU A 78 12.33 -2.56 -16.04
N SER A 79 13.36 -3.43 -15.92
CA SER A 79 13.61 -4.48 -16.90
C SER A 79 12.66 -5.66 -16.72
N GLY A 80 12.59 -6.55 -17.73
CA GLY A 80 11.75 -7.75 -17.64
C GLY A 80 12.13 -8.70 -16.51
N THR A 81 13.40 -8.79 -16.16
CA THR A 81 13.90 -9.60 -15.05
C THR A 81 13.60 -8.97 -13.70
N GLU A 82 13.72 -7.64 -13.57
CA GLU A 82 13.41 -6.91 -12.35
C GLU A 82 11.93 -7.00 -11.95
N ILE A 83 11.01 -6.87 -12.92
CA ILE A 83 9.57 -7.00 -12.60
C ILE A 83 9.21 -8.42 -12.14
N LYS A 84 9.89 -9.46 -12.64
CA LYS A 84 9.71 -10.83 -12.18
C LYS A 84 10.19 -10.99 -10.73
N SER A 85 11.37 -10.46 -10.39
CA SER A 85 11.91 -10.45 -9.02
C SER A 85 11.01 -9.67 -8.05
N ILE A 86 10.47 -8.53 -8.48
CA ILE A 86 9.51 -7.77 -7.67
C ILE A 86 8.25 -8.59 -7.41
N ARG A 87 7.70 -9.30 -8.39
CA ARG A 87 6.52 -10.18 -8.19
C ARG A 87 6.78 -11.29 -7.17
N GLU A 88 8.01 -11.75 -7.05
CA GLU A 88 8.47 -12.73 -6.07
C GLU A 88 8.78 -12.10 -4.69
N GLY A 89 8.61 -10.79 -4.52
CA GLY A 89 8.89 -10.10 -3.27
C GLY A 89 10.37 -9.82 -3.01
N ARG A 90 11.24 -9.97 -4.01
CA ARG A 90 12.69 -9.86 -3.88
C ARG A 90 13.19 -8.43 -4.11
N ALA A 91 12.62 -7.45 -3.39
CA ALA A 91 13.04 -6.05 -3.42
C ALA A 91 13.30 -5.53 -2.00
N ASN A 92 14.33 -4.71 -1.82
CA ASN A 92 14.66 -4.06 -0.56
C ASN A 92 14.80 -2.55 -0.77
N LEU A 93 14.01 -1.79 -0.02
CA LEU A 93 13.96 -0.32 -0.06
C LEU A 93 14.83 0.34 1.01
N LYS A 94 15.49 -0.45 1.85
CA LYS A 94 16.32 0.06 2.93
C LYS A 94 17.44 0.92 2.33
N ASP A 95 17.65 2.08 2.91
CA ASP A 95 18.65 3.05 2.50
C ASP A 95 18.46 3.62 1.07
N GLY A 96 17.30 3.34 0.42
CA GLY A 96 16.91 3.92 -0.84
C GLY A 96 16.50 5.39 -0.70
N PHE A 97 16.84 6.18 -1.69
CA PHE A 97 16.42 7.59 -1.81
C PHE A 97 16.12 7.94 -3.27
N ALA A 98 15.42 9.04 -3.49
CA ALA A 98 15.21 9.55 -4.83
C ALA A 98 15.82 10.95 -4.97
N SER A 99 16.30 11.27 -6.17
CA SER A 99 16.85 12.59 -6.55
C SER A 99 16.26 13.08 -7.85
N VAL A 100 16.19 14.39 -8.01
CA VAL A 100 15.81 15.03 -9.27
C VAL A 100 17.08 15.41 -10.02
N GLU A 101 17.32 14.77 -11.16
CA GLU A 101 18.50 14.96 -11.98
C GLU A 101 18.07 15.25 -13.42
N GLY A 102 18.55 16.35 -14.00
CA GLY A 102 18.22 16.71 -15.39
C GLY A 102 16.72 16.91 -15.65
N GLY A 103 15.92 17.24 -14.64
CA GLY A 103 14.47 17.37 -14.78
C GLY A 103 13.71 16.04 -14.76
N GLU A 104 14.37 14.97 -14.39
CA GLU A 104 13.81 13.63 -14.21
C GLU A 104 14.00 13.17 -12.78
N LEU A 105 13.14 12.25 -12.33
CA LEU A 105 13.20 11.67 -10.99
C LEU A 105 13.86 10.29 -11.05
N TRP A 106 14.90 10.10 -10.27
CA TRP A 106 15.68 8.87 -10.19
C TRP A 106 15.65 8.26 -8.82
N LEU A 107 15.52 6.94 -8.77
CA LEU A 107 15.54 6.13 -7.55
C LEU A 107 16.89 5.43 -7.43
N HIS A 108 17.60 5.70 -6.32
CA HIS A 108 18.93 5.19 -6.01
C HIS A 108 18.90 4.23 -4.82
N ASN A 109 19.91 3.38 -4.73
CA ASN A 109 20.14 2.46 -3.59
C ASN A 109 19.00 1.50 -3.28
N VAL A 110 18.13 1.22 -4.23
CA VAL A 110 17.10 0.21 -4.07
C VAL A 110 17.60 -1.10 -4.65
N HIS A 111 17.77 -2.10 -3.79
CA HIS A 111 18.23 -3.42 -4.19
C HIS A 111 17.05 -4.24 -4.72
N ILE A 112 17.16 -4.73 -5.95
CA ILE A 112 16.27 -5.73 -6.54
C ILE A 112 17.12 -6.94 -6.89
N SER A 113 16.84 -8.08 -6.24
CA SER A 113 17.63 -9.30 -6.45
C SER A 113 17.57 -9.76 -7.91
N PRO A 114 18.64 -10.32 -8.46
CA PRO A 114 18.63 -10.92 -9.79
C PRO A 114 17.55 -12.02 -9.87
N TYR A 115 16.90 -12.13 -11.00
CA TYR A 115 15.94 -13.19 -11.26
C TYR A 115 16.71 -14.49 -11.58
N GLU A 116 16.46 -15.58 -10.84
CA GLU A 116 17.21 -16.83 -10.97
C GLU A 116 17.25 -17.39 -12.38
N LYS A 117 16.12 -17.28 -13.10
CA LYS A 117 16.00 -17.74 -14.49
C LYS A 117 16.39 -16.67 -15.52
N GLY A 118 16.94 -15.53 -15.08
CA GLY A 118 17.24 -14.38 -15.94
C GLY A 118 18.60 -14.40 -16.59
N THR A 119 19.52 -15.24 -16.10
CA THR A 119 20.90 -15.42 -16.60
C THR A 119 21.56 -14.10 -17.07
N ILE A 120 21.93 -13.99 -18.34
CA ILE A 120 22.59 -12.82 -18.96
C ILE A 120 21.72 -11.56 -19.05
N TYR A 121 20.39 -11.68 -18.91
CA TYR A 121 19.45 -10.54 -18.97
C TYR A 121 19.29 -9.83 -17.63
N ASN A 122 19.91 -10.31 -16.58
CA ASN A 122 19.90 -9.63 -15.30
C ASN A 122 20.71 -8.34 -15.37
N LYS A 123 20.16 -7.29 -14.76
CA LYS A 123 20.82 -6.00 -14.60
C LYS A 123 21.42 -5.88 -13.22
N ASP A 124 22.31 -4.89 -13.02
CA ASP A 124 22.85 -4.59 -11.71
C ASP A 124 21.73 -4.39 -10.69
N PRO A 125 21.74 -5.13 -9.55
CA PRO A 125 20.76 -5.02 -8.50
C PRO A 125 20.57 -3.62 -7.91
N LEU A 126 21.62 -2.81 -7.89
CA LEU A 126 21.64 -1.46 -7.30
C LEU A 126 21.55 -0.32 -8.32
N ARG A 127 21.41 -0.63 -9.61
CA ARG A 127 21.37 0.41 -10.65
C ARG A 127 20.34 1.50 -10.34
N PRO A 128 20.57 2.75 -10.73
CA PRO A 128 19.57 3.80 -10.64
C PRO A 128 18.37 3.49 -11.56
N ARG A 129 17.16 3.80 -11.12
CA ARG A 129 15.91 3.54 -11.84
C ARG A 129 15.11 4.81 -12.01
N LYS A 130 14.72 5.09 -13.23
CA LYS A 130 13.89 6.25 -13.53
C LYS A 130 12.49 6.05 -12.98
N LEU A 131 11.98 7.09 -12.32
CA LEU A 131 10.60 7.15 -11.85
C LEU A 131 9.75 7.99 -12.81
N LEU A 132 8.52 7.57 -13.02
CA LEU A 132 7.57 8.22 -13.93
C LEU A 132 6.60 9.06 -13.12
N VAL A 133 6.71 10.37 -13.30
CA VAL A 133 5.94 11.39 -12.58
C VAL A 133 5.62 12.53 -13.55
N HIS A 134 4.55 13.27 -13.32
CA HIS A 134 4.22 14.43 -14.12
C HIS A 134 5.24 15.56 -13.93
N LYS A 135 5.54 16.30 -15.01
CA LYS A 135 6.52 17.41 -14.96
C LYS A 135 6.18 18.49 -13.91
N THR A 136 4.91 18.72 -13.67
CA THR A 136 4.43 19.66 -12.64
C THR A 136 4.78 19.18 -11.22
N GLU A 137 4.68 17.87 -10.98
CA GLU A 137 5.05 17.26 -9.69
C GLU A 137 6.57 17.28 -9.50
N ILE A 138 7.35 17.00 -10.55
CA ILE A 138 8.82 17.10 -10.48
C ILE A 138 9.26 18.50 -10.07
N ARG A 139 8.64 19.57 -10.60
CA ARG A 139 8.96 20.95 -10.21
C ARG A 139 8.67 21.17 -8.72
N ARG A 140 7.50 20.78 -8.23
CA ARG A 140 7.14 20.87 -6.80
C ARG A 140 8.09 20.11 -5.90
N LEU A 141 8.52 18.93 -6.34
CA LEU A 141 9.49 18.13 -5.59
C LEU A 141 10.87 18.78 -5.56
N LEU A 142 11.30 19.36 -6.69
CA LEU A 142 12.56 20.07 -6.77
C LEU A 142 12.58 21.30 -5.84
N GLU A 143 11.47 22.03 -5.77
CA GLU A 143 11.32 23.17 -4.84
C GLU A 143 11.42 22.72 -3.40
N LYS A 144 10.66 21.69 -3.01
CA LYS A 144 10.69 21.12 -1.65
C LYS A 144 12.06 20.56 -1.27
N THR A 145 12.76 19.89 -2.20
CA THR A 145 14.09 19.31 -1.90
C THR A 145 15.22 20.31 -1.91
N ARG A 146 15.03 21.52 -2.45
CA ARG A 146 16.02 22.63 -2.31
C ARG A 146 16.10 23.16 -0.88
N GLU A 147 15.06 23.03 -0.11
CA GLU A 147 15.08 23.38 1.31
C GLU A 147 15.96 22.40 2.10
N LYS A 148 16.83 22.96 2.97
CA LYS A 148 17.75 22.16 3.77
C LYS A 148 17.01 21.17 4.66
N GLY A 149 17.43 19.92 4.62
CA GLY A 149 16.94 18.84 5.48
C GLY A 149 15.80 18.01 4.90
N PHE A 150 15.29 18.31 3.70
CA PHE A 150 14.33 17.47 3.01
C PHE A 150 15.00 16.47 2.07
N THR A 151 14.44 15.28 2.01
CA THR A 151 14.85 14.21 1.11
C THR A 151 13.64 13.44 0.60
N LEU A 152 13.80 12.72 -0.51
CA LEU A 152 12.77 11.86 -1.06
C LEU A 152 13.09 10.40 -0.70
N VAL A 153 12.20 9.76 0.05
CA VAL A 153 12.41 8.40 0.56
C VAL A 153 11.30 7.47 0.02
N PRO A 154 11.64 6.31 -0.55
CA PRO A 154 10.64 5.33 -0.94
C PRO A 154 10.05 4.66 0.31
N LEU A 155 8.72 4.63 0.40
CA LEU A 155 7.97 4.01 1.50
C LEU A 155 7.62 2.57 1.20
N LYS A 156 7.07 2.32 0.00
CA LYS A 156 6.70 0.97 -0.43
C LYS A 156 6.74 0.82 -1.95
N ILE A 157 6.94 -0.42 -2.39
CA ILE A 157 6.68 -0.86 -3.76
C ILE A 157 5.48 -1.79 -3.73
N TYR A 158 4.56 -1.59 -4.64
CA TYR A 158 3.37 -2.42 -4.77
C TYR A 158 3.01 -2.66 -6.24
N LEU A 159 2.25 -3.70 -6.50
CA LEU A 159 1.74 -4.05 -7.81
C LEU A 159 0.29 -3.60 -7.90
N LYS A 160 0.03 -2.57 -8.67
CA LYS A 160 -1.31 -2.08 -8.96
C LYS A 160 -2.01 -3.06 -9.91
N GLU A 161 -3.18 -3.57 -9.49
CA GLU A 161 -3.95 -4.58 -10.23
C GLU A 161 -3.12 -5.84 -10.57
N GLY A 162 -2.07 -6.15 -9.81
CA GLY A 162 -1.16 -7.26 -10.09
C GLY A 162 -0.28 -7.12 -11.34
N LYS A 163 -0.38 -6.00 -12.08
CA LYS A 163 0.27 -5.81 -13.39
C LYS A 163 1.40 -4.80 -13.35
N ARG A 164 1.17 -3.60 -12.83
CA ARG A 164 2.11 -2.47 -12.89
C ARG A 164 2.78 -2.25 -11.54
N ALA A 165 4.11 -2.19 -11.54
CA ALA A 165 4.84 -1.80 -10.35
C ALA A 165 4.72 -0.29 -10.14
N LYS A 166 4.38 0.10 -8.93
CA LYS A 166 4.29 1.47 -8.45
C LYS A 166 5.15 1.63 -7.22
N VAL A 167 5.65 2.84 -7.01
CA VAL A 167 6.43 3.22 -5.83
C VAL A 167 5.73 4.37 -5.13
N GLU A 168 5.46 4.22 -3.85
CA GLU A 168 5.06 5.33 -3.01
C GLU A 168 6.31 6.01 -2.48
N LEU A 169 6.49 7.28 -2.85
CA LEU A 169 7.56 8.15 -2.38
C LEU A 169 7.01 9.13 -1.35
N ALA A 170 7.86 9.49 -0.40
CA ALA A 170 7.58 10.55 0.55
C ALA A 170 8.61 11.67 0.47
N VAL A 171 8.13 12.91 0.62
CA VAL A 171 8.95 14.04 1.02
C VAL A 171 9.14 13.95 2.53
N ALA A 172 10.36 13.82 2.97
CA ALA A 172 10.65 13.50 4.35
C ALA A 172 11.78 14.38 4.90
N LYS A 173 11.70 14.68 6.20
CA LYS A 173 12.76 15.41 6.95
C LYS A 173 13.40 14.45 7.94
N GLY A 174 14.73 14.39 7.96
CA GLY A 174 15.48 13.54 8.89
C GLY A 174 15.18 13.89 10.34
N LYS A 175 14.88 12.87 11.17
CA LYS A 175 14.71 13.03 12.63
C LYS A 175 16.07 13.14 13.31
N GLN A 176 16.17 14.06 14.27
CA GLN A 176 17.32 14.11 15.18
C GLN A 176 17.29 12.96 16.19
N LEU A 177 18.39 12.71 16.87
CA LEU A 177 18.47 11.62 17.85
C LEU A 177 17.45 11.76 18.98
N HIS A 178 17.16 12.98 19.40
CA HIS A 178 16.14 13.29 20.40
C HIS A 178 14.74 12.89 19.90
N ASP A 179 14.35 13.37 18.72
CA ASP A 179 13.04 13.06 18.10
C ASP A 179 12.83 11.55 17.91
N LYS A 180 13.91 10.79 17.67
CA LYS A 180 13.85 9.33 17.52
C LYS A 180 13.48 8.64 18.83
N ARG A 181 14.01 9.14 19.96
CA ARG A 181 13.72 8.61 21.31
C ARG A 181 12.28 8.89 21.68
N ASP A 182 11.81 10.11 21.48
CA ASP A 182 10.43 10.51 21.81
C ASP A 182 9.42 9.73 20.97
N SER A 183 9.64 9.62 19.68
CA SER A 183 8.77 8.82 18.80
C SER A 183 8.81 7.30 19.06
N ALA A 184 9.85 6.79 19.72
CA ALA A 184 9.88 5.41 20.19
C ALA A 184 9.07 5.25 21.48
N ALA A 185 9.25 6.16 22.44
CA ALA A 185 8.50 6.16 23.70
C ALA A 185 6.99 6.28 23.48
N GLU A 186 6.54 7.18 22.59
CA GLU A 186 5.13 7.31 22.22
C GLU A 186 4.54 6.01 21.65
N ARG A 187 5.29 5.32 20.77
CA ARG A 187 4.83 4.05 20.19
C ARG A 187 4.75 2.94 21.22
N ASP A 188 5.68 2.89 22.16
CA ASP A 188 5.67 1.88 23.21
C ASP A 188 4.53 2.15 24.20
N ALA A 189 4.29 3.41 24.57
CA ALA A 189 3.13 3.81 25.36
C ALA A 189 1.80 3.46 24.67
N ALA A 190 1.68 3.75 23.36
CA ALA A 190 0.49 3.39 22.60
C ALA A 190 0.24 1.86 22.58
N ARG A 191 1.31 1.05 22.44
CA ARG A 191 1.20 -0.42 22.49
C ARG A 191 0.79 -0.92 23.86
N GLU A 192 1.25 -0.29 24.94
CA GLU A 192 0.85 -0.64 26.31
C GLU A 192 -0.62 -0.34 26.56
N ILE A 193 -1.09 0.82 26.12
CA ILE A 193 -2.51 1.20 26.18
C ILE A 193 -3.37 0.18 25.41
N GLU A 194 -2.98 -0.16 24.18
CA GLU A 194 -3.71 -1.15 23.37
C GLU A 194 -3.77 -2.52 24.06
N ARG A 195 -2.67 -2.97 24.65
CA ARG A 195 -2.62 -4.22 25.42
C ARG A 195 -3.51 -4.17 26.66
N ALA A 196 -3.52 -3.04 27.36
CA ALA A 196 -4.35 -2.85 28.55
C ALA A 196 -5.85 -2.87 28.21
N VAL A 197 -6.25 -2.17 27.13
CA VAL A 197 -7.63 -2.17 26.62
C VAL A 197 -8.06 -3.59 26.19
N ARG A 198 -7.19 -4.31 25.48
CA ARG A 198 -7.48 -5.69 25.05
C ARG A 198 -7.60 -6.67 26.22
N ARG A 199 -6.86 -6.47 27.34
CA ARG A 199 -7.00 -7.26 28.57
C ARG A 199 -8.32 -6.99 29.26
N LYS A 200 -8.74 -5.70 29.36
CA LYS A 200 -10.02 -5.30 29.97
C LYS A 200 -11.21 -5.88 29.20
N GLY A 201 -11.19 -5.84 27.86
CA GLY A 201 -12.26 -6.39 27.03
C GLY A 201 -12.38 -7.93 27.07
N ARG A 202 -11.37 -8.66 27.59
CA ARG A 202 -11.43 -10.11 27.79
C ARG A 202 -11.86 -10.52 29.20
N GLY A 203 -11.92 -9.59 30.14
CA GLY A 203 -12.24 -9.85 31.54
C GLY A 203 -13.71 -9.59 31.93
N GLU A 204 -14.53 -9.14 30.98
CA GLU A 204 -15.97 -8.87 31.24
C GLU A 204 -16.91 -10.03 30.85
N ASP A 205 -16.38 -11.19 30.47
CA ASP A 205 -17.16 -12.40 30.17
C ASP A 205 -17.07 -13.43 31.32
N TYR A 206 -17.32 -13.00 32.59
CA TYR A 206 -17.59 -13.88 33.71
C TYR A 206 -18.79 -13.38 34.50
#